data_2e0eae748bb0c0484693141005a421b8
#
_entry.id   2e0eae748bb0c0484693141005a421b8
#
_cell.length_a   1.000
_cell.length_b   1.000
_cell.length_c   1.000
_cell.angle_alpha   90.00
_cell.angle_beta   90.00
_cell.angle_gamma   90.00
#
_symmetry.space_group_name_H-M   'P 1'
#
loop_
_entity.id
_entity.type
_entity.pdbx_description
1 polymer ?
#
loop_
_entity_poly.entity_id
_entity_poly.type
_entity_poly.pdbx_seq_one_letter_code
_entity_poly.pdbx_strand_id
1 'polypeptide(L)'
;VLFIETLRRYIEQLPQKQAGWLAGVRDPEIGKALALLHRQSARPWTIAALAAEVGMSRSVLAERFRQYLSETPMAYLARWRLQLGAQMLHATSRSVAEIAGEVGYESEPSFNRAFKREFGLPPARFRRQSRATRRTSPAPAMTNSRPQMTRMTR
;
A
#
# COMPACT_ATOMS: atom_id res chain seq x y z
N VAL A 1 -14.91 0.74 -0.85
CA VAL A 1 -14.73 1.87 0.10
C VAL A 1 -13.31 1.88 0.67
N LEU A 2 -12.77 0.76 1.14
CA LEU A 2 -11.39 0.65 1.67
C LEU A 2 -10.28 0.99 0.64
N PHE A 3 -10.50 0.71 -0.62
CA PHE A 3 -9.54 1.00 -1.69
C PHE A 3 -9.35 2.52 -1.91
N ILE A 4 -10.42 3.28 -1.89
CA ILE A 4 -10.39 4.74 -2.07
C ILE A 4 -9.73 5.41 -0.86
N GLU A 5 -9.98 4.91 0.34
CA GLU A 5 -9.40 5.44 1.58
C GLU A 5 -7.89 5.17 1.67
N THR A 6 -7.45 3.97 1.27
CA THR A 6 -6.03 3.61 1.22
C THR A 6 -5.31 4.43 0.14
N LEU A 7 -5.94 4.65 -1.00
CA LEU A 7 -5.43 5.47 -2.08
C LEU A 7 -5.34 6.95 -1.64
N ARG A 8 -6.36 7.47 -0.95
CA ARG A 8 -6.39 8.83 -0.42
C ARG A 8 -5.27 9.08 0.59
N ARG A 9 -5.06 8.17 1.56
CA ARG A 9 -3.96 8.26 2.53
C ARG A 9 -2.59 8.16 1.88
N TYR A 10 -2.47 7.35 0.84
CA TYR A 10 -1.25 7.25 0.06
C TYR A 10 -0.96 8.57 -0.69
N ILE A 11 -1.99 9.21 -1.24
CA ILE A 11 -1.90 10.51 -1.93
C ILE A 11 -1.48 11.62 -0.95
N GLU A 12 -2.02 11.64 0.26
CA GLU A 12 -1.74 12.67 1.28
C GLU A 12 -0.31 12.59 1.85
N GLN A 13 0.36 11.45 1.72
CA GLN A 13 1.72 11.23 2.21
C GLN A 13 2.82 11.49 1.16
N LEU A 14 2.45 11.90 -0.05
CA LEU A 14 3.37 12.05 -1.15
C LEU A 14 3.95 13.47 -1.25
N PRO A 15 5.30 13.65 -1.39
CA PRO A 15 5.91 14.97 -1.59
C PRO A 15 5.46 15.61 -2.91
N GLN A 16 5.47 16.94 -2.99
CA GLN A 16 4.97 17.79 -4.08
C GLN A 16 5.51 17.52 -5.51
N LYS A 17 6.41 16.58 -5.72
CA LYS A 17 6.86 16.15 -7.06
C LYS A 17 5.83 15.36 -7.88
N GLN A 18 4.60 15.24 -7.40
CA GLN A 18 3.63 14.27 -7.92
C GLN A 18 2.41 14.84 -8.64
N ALA A 19 2.53 16.03 -9.21
CA ALA A 19 1.58 16.45 -10.24
C ALA A 19 1.48 15.45 -11.42
N GLY A 20 2.56 14.70 -11.68
CA GLY A 20 2.62 13.66 -12.69
C GLY A 20 1.77 12.42 -12.38
N TRP A 21 1.63 12.03 -11.10
CA TRP A 21 0.83 10.86 -10.73
C TRP A 21 -0.68 11.07 -10.97
N LEU A 22 -1.22 12.24 -10.63
CA LEU A 22 -2.61 12.58 -10.94
C LEU A 22 -2.89 12.61 -12.44
N ALA A 23 -1.90 13.04 -13.24
CA ALA A 23 -1.98 12.98 -14.71
C ALA A 23 -1.95 11.52 -15.20
N GLY A 24 -1.13 10.65 -14.58
CA GLY A 24 -1.07 9.22 -14.91
C GLY A 24 -2.37 8.47 -14.60
N VAL A 25 -3.07 8.81 -13.51
CA VAL A 25 -4.40 8.23 -13.21
C VAL A 25 -5.47 8.68 -14.21
N ARG A 26 -5.29 9.84 -14.82
CA ARG A 26 -6.17 10.34 -15.89
C ARG A 26 -5.85 9.73 -17.26
N ASP A 27 -4.67 9.18 -17.46
CA ASP A 27 -4.33 8.38 -18.64
C ASP A 27 -5.07 7.04 -18.55
N PRO A 28 -6.00 6.72 -19.47
CA PRO A 28 -6.86 5.54 -19.35
C PRO A 28 -6.07 4.22 -19.28
N GLU A 29 -5.00 4.11 -20.05
CA GLU A 29 -4.19 2.89 -20.11
C GLU A 29 -3.31 2.73 -18.86
N ILE A 30 -2.69 3.80 -18.39
CA ILE A 30 -1.90 3.78 -17.14
C ILE A 30 -2.82 3.58 -15.94
N GLY A 31 -3.98 4.21 -15.91
CA GLY A 31 -4.99 3.97 -14.88
C GLY A 31 -5.46 2.52 -14.85
N LYS A 32 -5.67 1.90 -16.02
CA LYS A 32 -5.99 0.46 -16.15
C LYS A 32 -4.84 -0.42 -15.65
N ALA A 33 -3.60 -0.10 -16.02
CA ALA A 33 -2.42 -0.83 -15.56
C ALA A 33 -2.29 -0.81 -14.03
N LEU A 34 -2.42 0.38 -13.42
CA LEU A 34 -2.39 0.54 -11.96
C LEU A 34 -3.51 -0.26 -11.28
N ALA A 35 -4.72 -0.21 -11.81
CA ALA A 35 -5.85 -0.97 -11.27
C ALA A 35 -5.62 -2.49 -11.34
N LEU A 36 -5.02 -3.00 -12.41
CA LEU A 36 -4.64 -4.41 -12.55
C LEU A 36 -3.58 -4.82 -11.53
N LEU A 37 -2.51 -4.02 -11.39
CA LEU A 37 -1.45 -4.29 -10.43
C LEU A 37 -1.96 -4.27 -8.99
N HIS A 38 -2.89 -3.38 -8.66
CA HIS A 38 -3.48 -3.32 -7.31
C HIS A 38 -4.42 -4.49 -7.03
N ARG A 39 -5.33 -4.80 -7.95
CA ARG A 39 -6.32 -5.87 -7.75
C ARG A 39 -5.73 -7.27 -7.81
N GLN A 40 -4.66 -7.46 -8.57
CA GLN A 40 -4.02 -8.75 -8.79
C GLN A 40 -2.53 -8.68 -8.43
N SER A 41 -2.21 -8.09 -7.28
CA SER A 41 -0.82 -7.86 -6.85
C SER A 41 -0.01 -9.15 -6.70
N ALA A 42 -0.64 -10.25 -6.30
CA ALA A 42 0.02 -11.55 -6.15
C ALA A 42 0.29 -12.27 -7.47
N ARG A 43 -0.38 -11.87 -8.57
CA ARG A 43 -0.14 -12.46 -9.90
C ARG A 43 1.33 -12.25 -10.32
N PRO A 44 1.99 -13.28 -10.91
CA PRO A 44 3.36 -13.15 -11.40
C PRO A 44 3.41 -12.29 -12.68
N TRP A 45 3.20 -11.00 -12.52
CA TRP A 45 3.22 -10.03 -13.60
C TRP A 45 4.59 -9.91 -14.26
N THR A 46 4.58 -9.83 -15.58
CA THR A 46 5.70 -9.36 -16.38
C THR A 46 5.28 -8.08 -17.10
N ILE A 47 6.25 -7.28 -17.55
CA ILE A 47 5.94 -6.09 -18.34
C ILE A 47 5.22 -6.46 -19.65
N ALA A 48 5.56 -7.62 -20.25
CA ALA A 48 4.88 -8.11 -21.45
C ALA A 48 3.41 -8.44 -21.18
N ALA A 49 3.12 -9.14 -20.09
CA ALA A 49 1.75 -9.49 -19.71
C ALA A 49 0.92 -8.23 -19.39
N LEU A 50 1.48 -7.29 -18.65
CA LEU A 50 0.79 -6.04 -18.31
C LEU A 50 0.54 -5.19 -19.56
N ALA A 51 1.52 -5.06 -20.44
CA ALA A 51 1.40 -4.32 -21.69
C ALA A 51 0.29 -4.90 -22.59
N ALA A 52 0.23 -6.24 -22.71
CA ALA A 52 -0.83 -6.92 -23.45
C ALA A 52 -2.23 -6.63 -22.88
N GLU A 53 -2.38 -6.66 -21.55
CA GLU A 53 -3.67 -6.39 -20.88
C GLU A 53 -4.18 -4.96 -21.10
N VAL A 54 -3.28 -3.99 -21.27
CA VAL A 54 -3.65 -2.58 -21.49
C VAL A 54 -3.58 -2.16 -22.96
N GLY A 55 -3.22 -3.06 -23.87
CA GLY A 55 -3.16 -2.77 -25.32
C GLY A 55 -1.99 -1.87 -25.72
N MET A 56 -0.86 -1.95 -25.01
CA MET A 56 0.35 -1.16 -25.30
C MET A 56 1.54 -2.05 -25.65
N SER A 57 2.56 -1.46 -26.31
CA SER A 57 3.87 -2.09 -26.37
C SER A 57 4.59 -1.97 -25.03
N ARG A 58 5.52 -2.90 -24.76
CA ARG A 58 6.34 -2.88 -23.53
C ARG A 58 7.11 -1.56 -23.37
N SER A 59 7.68 -1.05 -24.44
CA SER A 59 8.46 0.20 -24.43
C SER A 59 7.59 1.41 -24.11
N VAL A 60 6.42 1.53 -24.71
CA VAL A 60 5.49 2.63 -24.48
C VAL A 60 4.96 2.59 -23.04
N LEU A 61 4.60 1.41 -22.53
CA LEU A 61 4.16 1.25 -21.15
C LEU A 61 5.26 1.66 -20.17
N ALA A 62 6.50 1.19 -20.36
CA ALA A 62 7.62 1.53 -19.50
C ALA A 62 7.92 3.03 -19.51
N GLU A 63 7.89 3.67 -20.69
CA GLU A 63 8.12 5.10 -20.84
C GLU A 63 7.05 5.93 -20.13
N ARG A 64 5.78 5.65 -20.35
CA ARG A 64 4.68 6.36 -19.68
C ARG A 64 4.70 6.17 -18.18
N PHE A 65 5.00 4.95 -17.67
CA PHE A 65 5.19 4.73 -16.24
C PHE A 65 6.28 5.61 -15.64
N ARG A 66 7.44 5.70 -16.30
CA ARG A 66 8.53 6.59 -15.83
C ARG A 66 8.12 8.04 -15.87
N GLN A 67 7.42 8.45 -16.93
CA GLN A 67 6.96 9.84 -17.08
C GLN A 67 6.02 10.25 -15.95
N TYR A 68 5.05 9.41 -15.59
CA TYR A 68 4.04 9.75 -14.59
C TYR A 68 4.43 9.38 -13.16
N LEU A 69 5.15 8.26 -12.97
CA LEU A 69 5.42 7.67 -11.66
C LEU A 69 6.90 7.67 -11.28
N SER A 70 7.78 8.10 -12.18
CA SER A 70 9.26 8.12 -12.00
C SER A 70 9.87 6.74 -11.72
N GLU A 71 9.17 5.66 -12.03
CA GLU A 71 9.61 4.28 -11.84
C GLU A 71 9.06 3.34 -12.91
N THR A 72 9.58 2.11 -12.99
CA THR A 72 9.08 1.10 -13.92
C THR A 72 7.84 0.41 -13.34
N PRO A 73 6.97 -0.22 -14.18
CA PRO A 73 5.81 -0.97 -13.71
C PRO A 73 6.15 -2.07 -12.70
N MET A 74 7.24 -2.80 -12.92
CA MET A 74 7.64 -3.90 -12.03
C MET A 74 8.26 -3.40 -10.72
N ALA A 75 8.97 -2.27 -10.73
CA ALA A 75 9.45 -1.62 -9.51
C ALA A 75 8.27 -1.09 -8.67
N TYR A 76 7.29 -0.49 -9.33
CA TYR A 76 6.04 -0.07 -8.68
C TYR A 76 5.32 -1.24 -8.01
N LEU A 77 5.14 -2.35 -8.72
CA LEU A 77 4.50 -3.55 -8.17
C LEU A 77 5.28 -4.11 -6.96
N ALA A 78 6.61 -4.20 -7.06
CA ALA A 78 7.44 -4.67 -5.96
C ALA A 78 7.25 -3.81 -4.70
N ARG A 79 7.27 -2.50 -4.84
CA ARG A 79 7.02 -1.57 -3.76
C ARG A 79 5.60 -1.69 -3.20
N TRP A 80 4.59 -1.80 -4.06
CA TRP A 80 3.20 -2.01 -3.66
C TRP A 80 3.01 -3.29 -2.83
N ARG A 81 3.61 -4.41 -3.25
CA ARG A 81 3.60 -5.67 -2.50
C ARG A 81 4.20 -5.53 -1.10
N LEU A 82 5.29 -4.78 -0.99
CA LEU A 82 5.94 -4.53 0.32
C LEU A 82 5.07 -3.66 1.23
N GLN A 83 4.38 -2.67 0.69
CA GLN A 83 3.42 -1.86 1.43
C GLN A 83 2.23 -2.69 1.94
N LEU A 84 1.67 -3.55 1.10
CA LEU A 84 0.63 -4.51 1.52
C LEU A 84 1.14 -5.44 2.62
N GLY A 85 2.34 -5.97 2.47
CA GLY A 85 2.98 -6.81 3.48
C GLY A 85 3.16 -6.10 4.82
N ALA A 86 3.58 -4.83 4.80
CA ALA A 86 3.69 -4.00 6.00
C ALA A 86 2.34 -3.81 6.70
N GLN A 87 1.28 -3.53 5.94
CA GLN A 87 -0.08 -3.42 6.47
C GLN A 87 -0.55 -4.73 7.12
N MET A 88 -0.31 -5.87 6.46
CA MET A 88 -0.68 -7.19 7.00
C MET A 88 0.11 -7.55 8.25
N LEU A 89 1.41 -7.23 8.30
CA LEU A 89 2.24 -7.41 9.49
C LEU A 89 1.71 -6.61 10.68
N HIS A 90 1.17 -5.43 10.42
CA HIS A 90 0.60 -4.55 11.42
C HIS A 90 -0.80 -4.99 11.87
N ALA A 91 -1.64 -5.42 10.94
CA ALA A 91 -3.07 -5.69 11.15
C ALA A 91 -3.38 -7.13 11.60
N THR A 92 -2.50 -8.10 11.30
CA THR A 92 -2.76 -9.53 11.51
C THR A 92 -1.69 -10.22 12.35
N SER A 93 -2.00 -11.44 12.81
CA SER A 93 -1.04 -12.34 13.46
C SER A 93 -0.45 -13.41 12.53
N ARG A 94 -0.77 -13.35 11.22
CA ARG A 94 -0.30 -14.30 10.23
C ARG A 94 1.23 -14.36 10.19
N SER A 95 1.78 -15.53 9.87
CA SER A 95 3.22 -15.70 9.75
C SER A 95 3.82 -14.83 8.63
N VAL A 96 5.11 -14.57 8.71
CA VAL A 96 5.82 -13.83 7.64
C VAL A 96 5.79 -14.60 6.33
N ALA A 97 5.89 -15.94 6.40
CA ALA A 97 5.79 -16.82 5.22
C ALA A 97 4.43 -16.72 4.52
N GLU A 98 3.33 -16.75 5.29
CA GLU A 98 1.98 -16.60 4.74
C GLU A 98 1.80 -15.24 4.09
N ILE A 99 2.25 -14.16 4.73
CA ILE A 99 2.18 -12.81 4.18
C ILE A 99 3.01 -12.70 2.90
N ALA A 100 4.23 -13.23 2.88
CA ALA A 100 5.09 -13.24 1.70
C ALA A 100 4.40 -13.88 0.49
N GLY A 101 3.80 -15.05 0.68
CA GLY A 101 3.04 -15.75 -0.36
C GLY A 101 1.82 -14.95 -0.84
N GLU A 102 1.06 -14.39 0.09
CA GLU A 102 -0.16 -13.63 -0.23
C GLU A 102 0.10 -12.34 -1.01
N VAL A 103 1.21 -11.65 -0.72
CA VAL A 103 1.59 -10.46 -1.49
C VAL A 103 2.35 -10.77 -2.77
N GLY A 104 2.60 -12.06 -3.10
CA GLY A 104 3.15 -12.50 -4.38
C GLY A 104 4.67 -12.69 -4.41
N TYR A 105 5.30 -12.93 -3.26
CA TYR A 105 6.69 -13.40 -3.20
C TYR A 105 6.76 -14.92 -3.25
N GLU A 106 7.71 -15.45 -4.00
CA GLU A 106 7.92 -16.91 -4.13
C GLU A 106 8.44 -17.57 -2.85
N SER A 107 9.12 -16.79 -2.00
CA SER A 107 9.67 -17.31 -0.75
C SER A 107 9.77 -16.24 0.34
N GLU A 108 9.69 -16.68 1.59
CA GLU A 108 9.91 -15.81 2.76
C GLU A 108 11.31 -15.15 2.75
N PRO A 109 12.43 -15.84 2.42
CA PRO A 109 13.72 -15.17 2.35
C PRO A 109 13.79 -14.03 1.33
N SER A 110 13.16 -14.19 0.16
CA SER A 110 13.07 -13.13 -0.85
C SER A 110 12.30 -11.92 -0.36
N PHE A 111 11.16 -12.15 0.29
CA PHE A 111 10.37 -11.12 0.93
C PHE A 111 11.16 -10.40 2.04
N ASN A 112 11.82 -11.16 2.92
CA ASN A 112 12.63 -10.61 4.02
C ASN A 112 13.71 -9.66 3.52
N ARG A 113 14.46 -10.04 2.46
CA ARG A 113 15.50 -9.21 1.87
C ARG A 113 14.93 -7.91 1.27
N ALA A 114 13.87 -8.04 0.49
CA ALA A 114 13.22 -6.89 -0.14
C ALA A 114 12.62 -5.95 0.92
N PHE A 115 11.94 -6.50 1.91
CA PHE A 115 11.31 -5.75 2.99
C PHE A 115 12.34 -4.98 3.83
N LYS A 116 13.44 -5.64 4.22
CA LYS A 116 14.53 -4.98 4.96
C LYS A 116 15.17 -3.85 4.15
N ARG A 117 15.33 -4.03 2.84
CA ARG A 117 15.88 -2.98 1.96
C ARG A 117 14.95 -1.77 1.87
N GLU A 118 13.63 -1.98 1.82
CA GLU A 118 12.62 -0.92 1.71
C GLU A 118 12.40 -0.19 3.04
N PHE A 119 12.24 -0.93 4.14
CA PHE A 119 11.87 -0.38 5.45
C PHE A 119 13.00 -0.30 6.47
N GLY A 120 14.20 -0.75 6.13
CA GLY A 120 15.37 -0.75 7.03
C GLY A 120 15.35 -1.84 8.11
N LEU A 121 14.24 -2.55 8.28
CA LEU A 121 14.03 -3.58 9.31
C LEU A 121 13.46 -4.86 8.73
N PRO A 122 13.85 -6.05 9.24
CA PRO A 122 13.19 -7.30 8.89
C PRO A 122 11.71 -7.30 9.31
N PRO A 123 10.83 -8.01 8.59
CA PRO A 123 9.39 -8.06 8.87
C PRO A 123 9.03 -8.39 10.31
N ALA A 124 9.71 -9.37 10.92
CA ALA A 124 9.45 -9.77 12.30
C ALA A 124 9.77 -8.65 13.31
N ARG A 125 10.84 -7.87 13.10
CA ARG A 125 11.16 -6.70 13.92
C ARG A 125 10.19 -5.57 13.70
N PHE A 126 9.81 -5.30 12.47
CA PHE A 126 8.80 -4.31 12.09
C PHE A 126 7.48 -4.58 12.83
N ARG A 127 6.99 -5.83 12.81
CA ARG A 127 5.79 -6.23 13.55
C ARG A 127 5.89 -5.95 15.05
N ARG A 128 7.02 -6.28 15.69
CA ARG A 128 7.21 -6.05 17.13
C ARG A 128 7.16 -4.58 17.49
N GLN A 129 7.81 -3.73 16.71
CA GLN A 129 7.79 -2.28 16.93
C GLN A 129 6.38 -1.70 16.76
N SER A 130 5.67 -2.09 15.72
CA SER A 130 4.29 -1.64 15.47
C SER A 130 3.34 -2.01 16.61
N ARG A 131 3.52 -3.19 17.21
CA ARG A 131 2.72 -3.62 18.38
C ARG A 131 3.10 -2.87 19.66
N ALA A 132 4.36 -2.55 19.85
CA ALA A 132 4.82 -1.77 21.01
C ALA A 132 4.24 -0.35 20.97
N THR A 133 4.28 0.31 19.83
CA THR A 133 3.71 1.66 19.65
C THR A 133 2.21 1.71 19.92
N ARG A 134 1.46 0.67 19.56
CA ARG A 134 0.01 0.59 19.88
C ARG A 134 -0.27 0.48 21.38
N ARG A 135 0.61 -0.16 22.13
CA ARG A 135 0.42 -0.34 23.59
C ARG A 135 0.74 0.92 24.39
N THR A 136 1.54 1.83 23.82
CA THR A 136 1.95 3.09 24.46
C THR A 136 1.09 4.29 24.07
N SER A 137 0.21 4.16 23.06
CA SER A 137 -0.75 5.20 22.72
C SER A 137 -1.99 5.03 23.61
N PRO A 138 -2.29 5.95 24.57
CA PRO A 138 -3.51 5.87 25.36
C PRO A 138 -4.71 6.02 24.43
N ALA A 139 -5.71 5.15 24.61
CA ALA A 139 -7.00 5.28 23.96
C ALA A 139 -7.57 6.69 24.22
N PRO A 140 -8.18 7.36 23.23
CA PRO A 140 -8.85 8.63 23.49
C PRO A 140 -9.91 8.38 24.57
N ALA A 141 -9.76 9.08 25.70
CA ALA A 141 -10.74 9.06 26.78
C ALA A 141 -12.09 9.49 26.21
N MET A 142 -13.02 8.54 26.15
CA MET A 142 -14.43 8.87 25.88
C MET A 142 -14.94 9.67 27.08
N THR A 143 -14.88 10.98 26.96
CA THR A 143 -15.51 11.88 27.93
C THR A 143 -17.02 11.71 27.78
N ASN A 144 -17.56 10.87 28.65
CA ASN A 144 -19.00 10.69 28.79
C ASN A 144 -19.55 11.91 29.51
N SER A 145 -19.78 12.99 28.79
CA SER A 145 -20.50 14.16 29.31
C SER A 145 -21.99 13.82 29.41
N ARG A 146 -22.39 13.32 30.56
CA ARG A 146 -23.80 13.24 30.94
C ARG A 146 -24.39 14.66 30.95
N PRO A 147 -25.48 14.96 30.24
CA PRO A 147 -26.15 16.21 30.41
C PRO A 147 -26.85 16.20 31.79
N GLN A 148 -26.50 17.14 32.63
CA GLN A 148 -27.24 17.40 33.86
C GLN A 148 -28.60 18.01 33.47
N MET A 149 -29.66 17.24 33.69
CA MET A 149 -31.03 17.76 33.67
C MET A 149 -31.21 18.69 34.88
N THR A 150 -31.19 19.98 34.62
CA THR A 150 -31.65 21.00 35.60
C THR A 150 -33.14 20.85 35.79
N ARG A 151 -33.54 20.34 36.95
CA ARG A 151 -34.95 20.43 37.42
C ARG A 151 -35.25 21.89 37.71
N MET A 152 -36.07 22.50 36.88
CA MET A 152 -36.81 23.70 37.26
C MET A 152 -38.05 23.27 38.03
N THR A 153 -38.06 23.55 39.33
CA THR A 153 -39.26 23.59 40.14
C THR A 153 -39.86 25.00 40.08
N ARG A 154 -41.06 25.04 39.58
CA ARG A 154 -42.10 26.02 39.75
C ARG A 154 -41.99 27.35 38.98
#